data_6a6c9ad78f6ce92d38cf3eb3999b361f
#
_entry.id   6a6c9ad78f6ce92d38cf3eb3999b361f
#
_cell.length_a   1.000
_cell.length_b   1.000
_cell.length_c   1.000
_cell.angle_alpha   90.00
_cell.angle_beta   90.00
_cell.angle_gamma   90.00
#
_symmetry.space_group_name_H-M   'P 1'
#
loop_
_entity.id
_entity.type
_entity.pdbx_description
1 polymer ?
#
loop_
_entity_poly.entity_id
_entity_poly.type
_entity_poly.pdbx_seq_one_letter_code
_entity_poly.pdbx_strand_id
1 'polypeptide(L)'
;MRTRAERLRILRDSQLYVIGPAALRSGTLAEAIPRCAAAGATVFQLRDRTLDHDGLIAAGRACAAAARAAGALLIINDDPELAALVGADGVHLGQDDGTLAWARAIVGPEAIVGRTSRGGEALAQAAAEGADYASVSPLWATPTKPDREPTGLAAAVAAVHEATIPWFALGGLDPQRVRRAAALGVRRIAAVRELAEAPDPAEAVRGLLDALDAAPRVLTIAGSDSGGAAGVQADSKAIVAAGGYPLMAITALTAQDTLGVHGVHPVPPAFVVQQARVVIDDIGVDAIKTGMLGSADVVAAVADLLATLDPTLLVPIVVDPVMRAESGARLLDADAVRLVRERLLPLATVATPNLFEAQLLADSTSEDARELATAIHDLCGCAVIVTGGHGPSAADVLCTAEGIHELLGVRHPVATTHGAGCTYASTLATLVGGGMLLHEAAAHAKATASRAVLHGRGYGAGAGPVDVTR
;
A
#
# COMPACT_ATOMS: atom_id res chain seq x y z
N MET A 1 -26.25 30.82 2.32
CA MET A 1 -25.88 29.53 3.00
C MET A 1 -25.71 28.48 1.91
N ARG A 2 -24.76 27.54 2.09
CA ARG A 2 -24.58 26.42 1.14
C ARG A 2 -25.75 25.46 1.24
N THR A 3 -26.18 24.91 0.13
CA THR A 3 -27.11 23.78 0.07
C THR A 3 -26.43 22.48 0.51
N ARG A 4 -27.21 21.46 0.90
CA ARG A 4 -26.67 20.12 1.21
C ARG A 4 -25.91 19.53 0.03
N ALA A 5 -26.38 19.75 -1.19
CA ALA A 5 -25.72 19.28 -2.40
C ALA A 5 -24.31 19.89 -2.57
N GLU A 6 -24.14 21.19 -2.30
CA GLU A 6 -22.84 21.86 -2.32
C GLU A 6 -21.91 21.33 -1.23
N ARG A 7 -22.42 21.11 -0.01
CA ARG A 7 -21.65 20.51 1.09
C ARG A 7 -21.21 19.09 0.76
N LEU A 8 -22.10 18.27 0.23
CA LEU A 8 -21.78 16.91 -0.19
C LEU A 8 -20.75 16.87 -1.31
N ARG A 9 -20.77 17.82 -2.24
CA ARG A 9 -19.75 17.93 -3.29
C ARG A 9 -18.38 18.21 -2.66
N ILE A 10 -18.25 19.24 -1.81
CA ILE A 10 -16.98 19.55 -1.13
C ILE A 10 -16.49 18.34 -0.33
N LEU A 11 -17.38 17.66 0.40
CA LEU A 11 -17.03 16.47 1.18
C LEU A 11 -16.51 15.32 0.32
N ARG A 12 -17.13 15.06 -0.84
CA ARG A 12 -16.72 13.99 -1.77
C ARG A 12 -15.37 14.28 -2.43
N ASP A 13 -15.11 15.56 -2.71
CA ASP A 13 -13.87 16.01 -3.34
C ASP A 13 -12.71 16.08 -2.32
N SER A 14 -13.02 16.06 -1.01
CA SER A 14 -12.01 16.17 0.06
C SER A 14 -11.24 14.88 0.26
N GLN A 15 -9.92 14.98 0.26
CA GLN A 15 -9.01 13.88 0.59
C GLN A 15 -8.58 13.92 2.06
N LEU A 16 -8.55 15.11 2.69
CA LEU A 16 -8.11 15.29 4.06
C LEU A 16 -9.15 16.02 4.91
N TYR A 17 -9.51 15.40 6.03
CA TYR A 17 -10.38 15.91 7.07
C TYR A 17 -9.54 16.27 8.30
N VAL A 18 -9.40 17.55 8.57
CA VAL A 18 -8.65 18.08 9.72
C VAL A 18 -9.52 18.10 10.95
N ILE A 19 -9.11 17.44 12.03
CA ILE A 19 -9.82 17.43 13.31
C ILE A 19 -8.87 18.05 14.36
N GLY A 20 -9.34 19.05 15.09
CA GLY A 20 -8.50 19.70 16.09
C GLY A 20 -9.25 20.33 17.24
N PRO A 21 -8.55 20.55 18.38
CA PRO A 21 -9.04 21.43 19.45
C PRO A 21 -9.01 22.88 18.98
N ALA A 22 -9.63 23.77 19.73
CA ALA A 22 -9.64 25.20 19.46
C ALA A 22 -8.23 25.81 19.52
N ALA A 23 -7.39 25.35 20.46
CA ALA A 23 -5.99 25.72 20.59
C ALA A 23 -5.09 24.66 19.95
N LEU A 24 -4.24 25.07 19.02
CA LEU A 24 -3.19 24.27 18.41
C LEU A 24 -1.83 24.73 18.97
N ARG A 25 -0.78 23.91 18.76
CA ARG A 25 0.58 24.30 19.10
C ARG A 25 1.01 25.63 18.47
N SER A 26 0.52 25.93 17.28
CA SER A 26 0.90 27.09 16.45
C SER A 26 -0.11 28.24 16.46
N GLY A 27 -1.08 28.28 17.38
CA GLY A 27 -2.14 29.27 17.44
C GLY A 27 -3.52 28.65 17.61
N THR A 28 -4.54 29.15 16.93
CA THR A 28 -5.90 28.62 17.00
C THR A 28 -6.28 27.86 15.74
N LEU A 29 -7.26 26.94 15.86
CA LEU A 29 -7.83 26.24 14.70
C LEU A 29 -8.42 27.22 13.68
N ALA A 30 -9.08 28.29 14.14
CA ALA A 30 -9.65 29.32 13.28
C ALA A 30 -8.59 30.04 12.42
N GLU A 31 -7.42 30.34 13.00
CA GLU A 31 -6.27 30.93 12.29
C GLU A 31 -5.59 29.93 11.32
N ALA A 32 -5.61 28.64 11.66
CA ALA A 32 -5.03 27.58 10.82
C ALA A 32 -5.91 27.25 9.61
N ILE A 33 -7.23 27.31 9.71
CA ILE A 33 -8.18 26.93 8.64
C ILE A 33 -7.84 27.54 7.28
N PRO A 34 -7.64 28.88 7.13
CA PRO A 34 -7.34 29.43 5.79
C PRO A 34 -6.03 28.92 5.20
N ARG A 35 -5.01 28.72 6.04
CA ARG A 35 -3.69 28.22 5.63
C ARG A 35 -3.75 26.74 5.22
N CYS A 36 -4.45 25.92 6.01
CA CYS A 36 -4.67 24.51 5.71
C CYS A 36 -5.56 24.33 4.48
N ALA A 37 -6.57 25.20 4.28
CA ALA A 37 -7.41 25.17 3.10
C ALA A 37 -6.63 25.51 1.82
N ALA A 38 -5.74 26.51 1.88
CA ALA A 38 -4.83 26.82 0.79
C ALA A 38 -3.83 25.69 0.49
N ALA A 39 -3.54 24.83 1.48
CA ALA A 39 -2.73 23.62 1.33
C ALA A 39 -3.51 22.38 0.85
N GLY A 40 -4.86 22.46 0.68
CA GLY A 40 -5.70 21.42 0.12
C GLY A 40 -6.71 20.76 1.06
N ALA A 41 -6.73 21.08 2.37
CA ALA A 41 -7.73 20.57 3.29
C ALA A 41 -9.04 21.36 3.17
N THR A 42 -10.16 20.68 2.90
CA THR A 42 -11.44 21.35 2.68
C THR A 42 -12.53 21.00 3.71
N VAL A 43 -12.22 20.11 4.66
CA VAL A 43 -13.12 19.72 5.76
C VAL A 43 -12.39 19.86 7.08
N PHE A 44 -13.00 20.58 8.04
CA PHE A 44 -12.46 20.82 9.36
C PHE A 44 -13.45 20.41 10.43
N GLN A 45 -12.98 19.89 11.58
CA GLN A 45 -13.80 19.58 12.73
C GLN A 45 -13.23 20.25 13.97
N LEU A 46 -14.09 20.98 14.66
CA LEU A 46 -13.79 21.43 16.03
C LEU A 46 -14.14 20.32 17.01
N ARG A 47 -13.12 19.81 17.72
CA ARG A 47 -13.24 18.79 18.78
C ARG A 47 -12.36 19.20 19.95
N ASP A 48 -12.97 19.86 20.94
CA ASP A 48 -12.29 20.29 22.16
C ASP A 48 -13.04 19.79 23.38
N ARG A 49 -12.33 19.16 24.31
CA ARG A 49 -12.88 18.61 25.56
C ARG A 49 -12.45 19.43 26.79
N THR A 50 -11.74 20.51 26.55
CA THR A 50 -11.17 21.34 27.63
C THR A 50 -11.90 22.65 27.80
N LEU A 51 -12.61 23.12 26.76
CA LEU A 51 -13.41 24.34 26.81
C LEU A 51 -14.77 24.09 27.45
N ASP A 52 -15.28 25.10 28.16
CA ASP A 52 -16.68 25.18 28.56
C ASP A 52 -17.57 25.52 27.36
N HIS A 53 -18.90 25.57 27.63
CA HIS A 53 -19.90 25.78 26.56
C HIS A 53 -19.72 27.15 25.88
N ASP A 54 -19.45 28.22 26.62
CA ASP A 54 -19.24 29.56 26.04
C ASP A 54 -17.97 29.63 25.20
N GLY A 55 -16.88 28.99 25.67
CA GLY A 55 -15.64 28.85 24.94
C GLY A 55 -15.83 28.06 23.63
N LEU A 56 -16.60 26.97 23.64
CA LEU A 56 -16.94 26.18 22.45
C LEU A 56 -17.78 27.02 21.45
N ILE A 57 -18.73 27.83 21.91
CA ILE A 57 -19.52 28.72 21.04
C ILE A 57 -18.58 29.75 20.37
N ALA A 58 -17.72 30.40 21.17
CA ALA A 58 -16.80 31.41 20.65
C ALA A 58 -15.82 30.81 19.60
N ALA A 59 -15.21 29.69 19.92
CA ALA A 59 -14.32 28.97 19.02
C ALA A 59 -15.07 28.47 17.75
N GLY A 60 -16.24 27.89 17.92
CA GLY A 60 -17.08 27.39 16.83
C GLY A 60 -17.47 28.49 15.84
N ARG A 61 -17.89 29.67 16.35
CA ARG A 61 -18.19 30.83 15.49
C ARG A 61 -16.97 31.35 14.72
N ALA A 62 -15.82 31.41 15.36
CA ALA A 62 -14.58 31.82 14.72
C ALA A 62 -14.18 30.82 13.62
N CYS A 63 -14.24 29.50 13.91
CA CYS A 63 -13.97 28.46 12.94
C CYS A 63 -14.99 28.48 11.78
N ALA A 64 -16.28 28.69 12.04
CA ALA A 64 -17.32 28.76 11.00
C ALA A 64 -17.09 29.95 10.06
N ALA A 65 -16.71 31.10 10.59
CA ALA A 65 -16.36 32.27 9.78
C ALA A 65 -15.12 32.01 8.90
N ALA A 66 -14.06 31.44 9.47
CA ALA A 66 -12.82 31.12 8.78
C ALA A 66 -13.06 30.05 7.67
N ALA A 67 -13.77 28.96 7.96
CA ALA A 67 -14.09 27.91 7.01
C ALA A 67 -14.94 28.43 5.84
N ARG A 68 -15.93 29.28 6.14
CA ARG A 68 -16.77 29.91 5.10
C ARG A 68 -15.95 30.81 4.19
N ALA A 69 -15.07 31.63 4.73
CA ALA A 69 -14.18 32.50 3.98
C ALA A 69 -13.20 31.73 3.08
N ALA A 70 -12.70 30.59 3.58
CA ALA A 70 -11.80 29.69 2.87
C ALA A 70 -12.46 28.72 1.87
N GLY A 71 -13.79 28.74 1.75
CA GLY A 71 -14.48 27.79 0.89
C GLY A 71 -14.61 26.37 1.46
N ALA A 72 -14.17 26.15 2.71
CA ALA A 72 -14.15 24.87 3.39
C ALA A 72 -15.42 24.59 4.22
N LEU A 73 -15.58 23.36 4.72
CA LEU A 73 -16.66 22.95 5.63
C LEU A 73 -16.16 22.95 7.08
N LEU A 74 -17.03 23.40 7.99
CA LEU A 74 -16.87 23.19 9.42
C LEU A 74 -17.86 22.16 9.92
N ILE A 75 -17.36 21.18 10.66
CA ILE A 75 -18.10 20.13 11.36
C ILE A 75 -17.91 20.32 12.88
N ILE A 76 -18.94 20.13 13.66
CA ILE A 76 -18.84 20.06 15.13
C ILE A 76 -18.84 18.60 15.57
N ASN A 77 -18.02 18.29 16.56
CA ASN A 77 -17.93 16.95 17.13
C ASN A 77 -19.04 16.73 18.16
N ASP A 78 -19.81 15.65 18.05
CA ASP A 78 -20.78 15.07 19.00
C ASP A 78 -22.00 15.96 19.37
N ASP A 79 -21.96 17.26 19.11
CA ASP A 79 -22.99 18.24 19.59
C ASP A 79 -23.74 18.92 18.43
N PRO A 80 -24.95 18.44 18.06
CA PRO A 80 -25.75 19.05 17.01
C PRO A 80 -26.34 20.40 17.38
N GLU A 81 -26.59 20.67 18.68
CA GLU A 81 -27.14 21.97 19.15
C GLU A 81 -26.06 23.06 18.99
N LEU A 82 -24.82 22.77 19.38
CA LEU A 82 -23.69 23.65 19.14
C LEU A 82 -23.47 23.87 17.63
N ALA A 83 -23.59 22.81 16.82
CA ALA A 83 -23.42 22.92 15.36
C ALA A 83 -24.44 23.89 14.75
N ALA A 84 -25.69 23.80 15.14
CA ALA A 84 -26.77 24.73 14.74
C ALA A 84 -26.49 26.15 15.23
N LEU A 85 -26.11 26.31 16.52
CA LEU A 85 -25.89 27.61 17.18
C LEU A 85 -24.75 28.41 16.58
N VAL A 86 -23.65 27.75 16.15
CA VAL A 86 -22.46 28.40 15.56
C VAL A 86 -22.57 28.52 14.04
N GLY A 87 -23.58 27.93 13.41
CA GLY A 87 -23.76 27.95 11.96
C GLY A 87 -22.75 27.11 11.24
N ALA A 88 -22.39 25.94 11.79
CA ALA A 88 -21.53 24.96 11.16
C ALA A 88 -22.21 24.30 9.96
N ASP A 89 -21.41 23.67 9.07
CA ASP A 89 -21.92 22.96 7.90
C ASP A 89 -22.46 21.57 8.25
N GLY A 90 -22.16 21.04 9.44
CA GLY A 90 -22.66 19.75 9.90
C GLY A 90 -22.14 19.32 11.27
N VAL A 91 -22.47 18.08 11.62
CA VAL A 91 -22.08 17.43 12.88
C VAL A 91 -21.55 16.03 12.60
N HIS A 92 -20.58 15.57 13.40
CA HIS A 92 -20.08 14.20 13.39
C HIS A 92 -20.32 13.53 14.73
N LEU A 93 -21.04 12.41 14.72
CA LEU A 93 -21.39 11.64 15.91
C LEU A 93 -20.48 10.40 16.06
N GLY A 94 -20.03 10.13 17.27
CA GLY A 94 -19.49 8.84 17.66
C GLY A 94 -20.56 7.75 17.72
N GLN A 95 -20.17 6.51 17.97
CA GLN A 95 -21.10 5.37 18.00
C GLN A 95 -22.17 5.50 19.09
N ASP A 96 -21.81 6.15 20.20
CA ASP A 96 -22.64 6.25 21.42
C ASP A 96 -23.32 7.62 21.59
N ASP A 97 -23.19 8.56 20.62
CA ASP A 97 -23.59 9.96 20.74
C ASP A 97 -25.01 10.26 20.20
N GLY A 98 -25.92 9.32 20.25
CA GLY A 98 -27.28 9.46 19.79
C GLY A 98 -27.55 9.03 18.36
N THR A 99 -28.78 9.24 17.86
CA THR A 99 -29.17 8.78 16.51
C THR A 99 -28.92 9.85 15.44
N LEU A 100 -28.67 9.41 14.20
CA LEU A 100 -28.51 10.32 13.06
C LEU A 100 -29.81 11.12 12.81
N ALA A 101 -30.96 10.50 13.01
CA ALA A 101 -32.27 11.15 12.87
C ALA A 101 -32.47 12.29 13.88
N TRP A 102 -32.07 12.08 15.15
CA TRP A 102 -32.08 13.12 16.17
C TRP A 102 -31.18 14.30 15.79
N ALA A 103 -29.93 14.03 15.41
CA ALA A 103 -29.01 15.08 15.01
C ALA A 103 -29.53 15.85 13.78
N ARG A 104 -30.08 15.14 12.79
CA ARG A 104 -30.66 15.72 11.58
C ARG A 104 -31.84 16.66 11.90
N ALA A 105 -32.68 16.30 12.88
CA ALA A 105 -33.79 17.13 13.30
C ALA A 105 -33.33 18.47 13.88
N ILE A 106 -32.17 18.50 14.55
CA ILE A 106 -31.62 19.71 15.18
C ILE A 106 -30.86 20.57 14.15
N VAL A 107 -29.94 19.97 13.37
CA VAL A 107 -29.11 20.75 12.43
C VAL A 107 -29.82 21.11 11.13
N GLY A 108 -30.98 20.50 10.87
CA GLY A 108 -31.81 20.74 9.69
C GLY A 108 -31.37 19.96 8.44
N PRO A 109 -32.20 20.02 7.37
CA PRO A 109 -32.02 19.19 6.17
C PRO A 109 -30.80 19.57 5.31
N GLU A 110 -30.36 20.81 5.43
CA GLU A 110 -29.22 21.29 4.62
C GLU A 110 -27.85 20.94 5.22
N ALA A 111 -27.76 20.65 6.52
CA ALA A 111 -26.50 20.26 7.16
C ALA A 111 -26.12 18.82 6.80
N ILE A 112 -24.83 18.50 6.89
CA ILE A 112 -24.33 17.13 6.74
C ILE A 112 -24.14 16.47 8.10
N VAL A 113 -24.44 15.17 8.19
CA VAL A 113 -24.32 14.38 9.41
C VAL A 113 -23.41 13.19 9.16
N GLY A 114 -22.32 13.10 9.93
CA GLY A 114 -21.35 12.02 9.86
C GLY A 114 -21.44 11.04 11.03
N ARG A 115 -20.95 9.82 10.84
CA ARG A 115 -20.93 8.76 11.87
C ARG A 115 -19.56 8.09 11.95
N THR A 116 -19.06 7.87 13.16
CA THR A 116 -17.93 6.96 13.39
C THR A 116 -18.37 5.51 13.20
N SER A 117 -17.63 4.73 12.42
CA SER A 117 -17.80 3.29 12.27
C SER A 117 -16.49 2.55 12.55
N ARG A 118 -16.58 1.21 12.63
CA ARG A 118 -15.43 0.32 12.73
C ARG A 118 -15.14 -0.43 11.41
N GLY A 119 -15.80 -0.04 10.32
CA GLY A 119 -15.76 -0.72 9.01
C GLY A 119 -16.86 -1.78 8.88
N GLY A 120 -16.89 -2.47 7.72
CA GLY A 120 -17.83 -3.56 7.44
C GLY A 120 -19.30 -3.20 7.71
N GLU A 121 -20.01 -4.06 8.43
CA GLU A 121 -21.45 -3.89 8.74
C GLU A 121 -21.75 -2.55 9.41
N ALA A 122 -20.91 -2.04 10.30
CA ALA A 122 -21.14 -0.75 10.96
C ALA A 122 -21.12 0.43 9.98
N LEU A 123 -20.32 0.34 8.90
CA LEU A 123 -20.29 1.32 7.83
C LEU A 123 -21.57 1.24 6.97
N ALA A 124 -22.00 0.04 6.61
CA ALA A 124 -23.24 -0.20 5.88
C ALA A 124 -24.45 0.26 6.69
N GLN A 125 -24.47 0.00 7.99
CA GLN A 125 -25.52 0.46 8.90
C GLN A 125 -25.57 1.99 8.95
N ALA A 126 -24.43 2.69 9.11
CA ALA A 126 -24.39 4.15 9.11
C ALA A 126 -24.99 4.74 7.82
N ALA A 127 -24.69 4.12 6.66
CA ALA A 127 -25.27 4.52 5.38
C ALA A 127 -26.80 4.31 5.35
N ALA A 128 -27.29 3.17 5.83
CA ALA A 128 -28.73 2.84 5.88
C ALA A 128 -29.50 3.76 6.84
N GLU A 129 -28.87 4.21 7.93
CA GLU A 129 -29.43 5.18 8.88
C GLU A 129 -29.41 6.62 8.37
N GLY A 130 -28.85 6.89 7.19
CA GLY A 130 -28.84 8.19 6.53
C GLY A 130 -27.65 9.08 6.87
N ALA A 131 -26.49 8.50 7.22
CA ALA A 131 -25.25 9.25 7.30
C ALA A 131 -24.85 9.79 5.92
N ASP A 132 -24.36 11.02 5.88
CA ASP A 132 -23.81 11.63 4.67
C ASP A 132 -22.37 11.16 4.38
N TYR A 133 -21.68 10.76 5.44
CA TYR A 133 -20.34 10.19 5.41
C TYR A 133 -20.04 9.44 6.70
N ALA A 134 -18.96 8.67 6.69
CA ALA A 134 -18.50 7.96 7.88
C ALA A 134 -16.99 8.15 8.10
N SER A 135 -16.51 7.79 9.30
CA SER A 135 -15.10 7.53 9.56
C SER A 135 -14.89 6.09 9.98
N VAL A 136 -13.86 5.42 9.47
CA VAL A 136 -13.41 4.11 9.94
C VAL A 136 -12.26 4.31 10.92
N SER A 137 -12.48 3.96 12.21
CA SER A 137 -11.60 4.43 13.29
C SER A 137 -11.65 3.55 14.54
N PRO A 138 -10.52 3.44 15.28
CA PRO A 138 -9.17 3.85 14.88
C PRO A 138 -8.47 2.75 14.05
N LEU A 139 -7.73 3.10 13.00
CA LEU A 139 -6.97 2.10 12.22
C LEU A 139 -5.77 1.58 12.99
N TRP A 140 -5.01 2.46 13.63
CA TRP A 140 -3.91 2.12 14.54
C TRP A 140 -4.19 2.65 15.94
N ALA A 141 -3.50 2.09 16.93
CA ALA A 141 -3.55 2.59 18.30
C ALA A 141 -3.24 4.09 18.35
N THR A 142 -4.01 4.83 19.13
CA THR A 142 -3.88 6.28 19.23
C THR A 142 -4.18 6.78 20.63
N PRO A 143 -3.38 7.71 21.17
CA PRO A 143 -3.65 8.34 22.46
C PRO A 143 -4.99 9.09 22.54
N THR A 144 -5.54 9.48 21.38
CA THR A 144 -6.84 10.17 21.29
C THR A 144 -8.02 9.28 21.71
N LYS A 145 -7.89 7.95 21.56
CA LYS A 145 -8.88 6.94 21.97
C LYS A 145 -8.14 5.70 22.53
N PRO A 146 -7.50 5.82 23.72
CA PRO A 146 -6.64 4.77 24.26
C PRO A 146 -7.38 3.46 24.58
N ASP A 147 -8.67 3.57 24.91
CA ASP A 147 -9.53 2.44 25.30
C ASP A 147 -10.19 1.71 24.11
N ARG A 148 -9.88 2.12 22.88
CA ARG A 148 -10.44 1.51 21.66
C ARG A 148 -9.41 0.66 20.96
N GLU A 149 -9.70 -0.62 20.82
CA GLU A 149 -8.90 -1.54 19.99
C GLU A 149 -8.82 -1.06 18.54
N PRO A 150 -7.63 -1.07 17.93
CA PRO A 150 -7.48 -0.76 16.50
C PRO A 150 -8.34 -1.67 15.62
N THR A 151 -8.93 -1.11 14.57
CA THR A 151 -9.64 -1.90 13.55
C THR A 151 -8.71 -2.53 12.53
N GLY A 152 -7.49 -1.98 12.43
CA GLY A 152 -6.47 -2.43 11.48
C GLY A 152 -6.76 -2.06 10.02
N LEU A 153 -5.80 -2.35 9.16
CA LEU A 153 -5.89 -2.09 7.73
C LEU A 153 -6.93 -2.99 7.03
N ALA A 154 -7.22 -4.17 7.57
CA ALA A 154 -8.25 -5.06 7.02
C ALA A 154 -9.63 -4.39 6.97
N ALA A 155 -9.99 -3.62 8.02
CA ALA A 155 -11.24 -2.85 8.04
C ALA A 155 -11.25 -1.72 6.99
N ALA A 156 -10.09 -1.10 6.72
CA ALA A 156 -9.98 -0.10 5.67
C ALA A 156 -10.10 -0.72 4.27
N VAL A 157 -9.51 -1.89 4.03
CA VAL A 157 -9.65 -2.64 2.77
C VAL A 157 -11.10 -3.03 2.52
N ALA A 158 -11.80 -3.58 3.52
CA ALA A 158 -13.23 -3.88 3.41
C ALA A 158 -14.03 -2.61 3.06
N ALA A 159 -13.75 -1.48 3.73
CA ALA A 159 -14.42 -0.21 3.44
C ALA A 159 -14.16 0.32 2.02
N VAL A 160 -12.96 0.09 1.45
CA VAL A 160 -12.65 0.45 0.05
C VAL A 160 -13.60 -0.24 -0.92
N HIS A 161 -13.93 -1.52 -0.69
CA HIS A 161 -14.76 -2.33 -1.59
C HIS A 161 -16.26 -2.22 -1.32
N GLU A 162 -16.68 -1.97 -0.08
CA GLU A 162 -18.07 -2.12 0.35
C GLU A 162 -18.78 -0.79 0.60
N ALA A 163 -18.05 0.33 0.78
CA ALA A 163 -18.65 1.60 1.16
C ALA A 163 -19.51 2.21 0.05
N THR A 164 -20.75 2.54 0.39
CA THR A 164 -21.70 3.23 -0.50
C THR A 164 -21.76 4.73 -0.28
N ILE A 165 -21.17 5.23 0.82
CA ILE A 165 -21.04 6.65 1.16
C ILE A 165 -19.56 7.04 1.28
N PRO A 166 -19.21 8.34 1.14
CA PRO A 166 -17.85 8.80 1.42
C PRO A 166 -17.42 8.43 2.84
N TRP A 167 -16.17 7.98 2.99
CA TRP A 167 -15.62 7.68 4.31
C TRP A 167 -14.16 8.12 4.42
N PHE A 168 -13.72 8.35 5.66
CA PHE A 168 -12.36 8.76 5.99
C PHE A 168 -11.72 7.76 6.92
N ALA A 169 -10.49 7.35 6.59
CA ALA A 169 -9.65 6.56 7.48
C ALA A 169 -9.10 7.46 8.60
N LEU A 170 -9.19 7.02 9.85
CA LEU A 170 -8.79 7.81 11.01
C LEU A 170 -8.13 6.94 12.08
N GLY A 171 -7.19 7.51 12.81
CA GLY A 171 -6.56 6.94 14.00
C GLY A 171 -5.12 6.49 13.80
N GLY A 172 -4.20 7.18 14.48
CA GLY A 172 -2.78 6.89 14.49
C GLY A 172 -2.08 7.09 13.15
N LEU A 173 -2.60 7.96 12.29
CA LEU A 173 -2.05 8.25 10.98
C LEU A 173 -0.84 9.19 11.09
N ASP A 174 0.25 8.80 10.47
CA ASP A 174 1.43 9.58 10.12
C ASP A 174 1.69 9.43 8.61
N PRO A 175 2.62 10.15 7.99
CA PRO A 175 2.86 10.06 6.55
C PRO A 175 3.17 8.64 6.04
N GLN A 176 3.87 7.80 6.83
CA GLN A 176 4.17 6.42 6.44
C GLN A 176 2.91 5.56 6.43
N ARG A 177 2.09 5.65 7.48
CA ARG A 177 0.82 4.92 7.58
C ARG A 177 -0.21 5.40 6.58
N VAL A 178 -0.20 6.71 6.23
CA VAL A 178 -1.03 7.27 5.15
C VAL A 178 -0.64 6.65 3.81
N ARG A 179 0.64 6.58 3.47
CA ARG A 179 1.11 5.90 2.24
C ARG A 179 0.64 4.45 2.21
N ARG A 180 0.78 3.74 3.34
CA ARG A 180 0.35 2.34 3.41
C ARG A 180 -1.16 2.19 3.25
N ALA A 181 -1.96 3.06 3.86
CA ALA A 181 -3.41 3.08 3.67
C ALA A 181 -3.77 3.42 2.21
N ALA A 182 -3.10 4.40 1.62
CA ALA A 182 -3.27 4.78 0.22
C ALA A 182 -2.94 3.63 -0.74
N ALA A 183 -1.85 2.91 -0.46
CA ALA A 183 -1.46 1.71 -1.18
C ALA A 183 -2.54 0.61 -1.16
N LEU A 184 -3.40 0.58 -0.16
CA LEU A 184 -4.54 -0.34 -0.04
C LEU A 184 -5.87 0.26 -0.57
N GLY A 185 -5.80 1.34 -1.34
CA GLY A 185 -6.96 1.96 -1.98
C GLY A 185 -7.67 3.03 -1.16
N VAL A 186 -7.20 3.36 0.04
CA VAL A 186 -7.75 4.49 0.82
C VAL A 186 -7.47 5.79 0.08
N ARG A 187 -8.49 6.61 -0.13
CA ARG A 187 -8.38 7.89 -0.86
C ARG A 187 -8.77 9.10 0.00
N ARG A 188 -9.23 8.86 1.23
CA ARG A 188 -9.63 9.91 2.18
C ARG A 188 -9.16 9.55 3.56
N ILE A 189 -8.52 10.52 4.23
CA ILE A 189 -7.98 10.37 5.57
C ILE A 189 -8.47 11.48 6.48
N ALA A 190 -8.50 11.23 7.79
CA ALA A 190 -8.73 12.25 8.80
C ALA A 190 -7.59 12.26 9.81
N ALA A 191 -7.06 13.42 10.13
CA ALA A 191 -5.91 13.59 11.00
C ALA A 191 -6.22 14.54 12.15
N VAL A 192 -5.69 14.22 13.35
CA VAL A 192 -5.84 15.01 14.59
C VAL A 192 -4.48 15.53 15.03
N ARG A 193 -3.66 14.66 15.62
CA ARG A 193 -2.41 15.01 16.29
C ARG A 193 -1.37 15.58 15.33
N GLU A 194 -1.22 15.00 14.17
CA GLU A 194 -0.27 15.45 13.13
C GLU A 194 -0.45 16.92 12.77
N LEU A 195 -1.66 17.47 12.97
CA LEU A 195 -1.98 18.85 12.69
C LEU A 195 -1.99 19.70 13.98
N ALA A 196 -2.53 19.17 15.07
CA ALA A 196 -2.65 19.90 16.34
C ALA A 196 -1.28 20.21 16.97
N GLU A 197 -0.30 19.30 16.83
CA GLU A 197 1.05 19.39 17.37
C GLU A 197 2.08 19.95 16.36
N ALA A 198 1.69 20.17 15.10
CA ALA A 198 2.59 20.66 14.06
C ALA A 198 3.04 22.11 14.35
N PRO A 199 4.32 22.43 14.12
CA PRO A 199 4.79 23.83 14.12
C PRO A 199 4.13 24.66 13.00
N ASP A 200 3.89 24.04 11.83
CA ASP A 200 3.10 24.58 10.72
C ASP A 200 2.04 23.57 10.27
N PRO A 201 0.75 23.76 10.63
CA PRO A 201 -0.32 22.86 10.21
C PRO A 201 -0.53 22.80 8.69
N ALA A 202 -0.21 23.85 7.94
CA ALA A 202 -0.33 23.83 6.49
C ALA A 202 0.74 22.96 5.82
N GLU A 203 1.95 22.92 6.38
CA GLU A 203 2.99 22.00 5.94
C GLU A 203 2.61 20.55 6.26
N ALA A 204 2.07 20.29 7.45
CA ALA A 204 1.56 18.97 7.81
C ALA A 204 0.43 18.52 6.87
N VAL A 205 -0.48 19.41 6.47
CA VAL A 205 -1.52 19.12 5.44
C VAL A 205 -0.88 18.68 4.13
N ARG A 206 0.09 19.45 3.62
CA ARG A 206 0.79 19.08 2.38
C ARG A 206 1.47 17.72 2.48
N GLY A 207 2.21 17.48 3.57
CA GLY A 207 2.90 16.21 3.80
C GLY A 207 1.96 15.00 3.86
N LEU A 208 0.76 15.14 4.43
CA LEU A 208 -0.25 14.08 4.45
C LEU A 208 -0.89 13.87 3.07
N LEU A 209 -1.17 14.92 2.31
CA LEU A 209 -1.71 14.81 0.94
C LEU A 209 -0.67 14.23 -0.03
N ASP A 210 0.58 14.68 0.04
CA ASP A 210 1.69 14.10 -0.73
C ASP A 210 1.88 12.62 -0.41
N ALA A 211 1.71 12.24 0.87
CA ALA A 211 1.77 10.84 1.27
C ALA A 211 0.61 10.00 0.72
N LEU A 212 -0.57 10.60 0.57
CA LEU A 212 -1.76 9.94 0.03
C LEU A 212 -1.66 9.68 -1.48
N ASP A 213 -0.97 10.56 -2.21
CA ASP A 213 -0.82 10.51 -3.66
C ASP A 213 0.54 9.92 -4.10
N ALA A 214 1.38 9.51 -3.16
CA ALA A 214 2.72 9.01 -3.46
C ALA A 214 2.69 7.69 -4.24
N ALA A 215 3.59 7.56 -5.23
CA ALA A 215 3.85 6.30 -5.92
C ALA A 215 4.32 5.21 -4.94
N PRO A 216 3.94 3.92 -5.14
CA PRO A 216 4.41 2.83 -4.31
C PRO A 216 5.93 2.73 -4.33
N ARG A 217 6.57 2.69 -3.15
CA ARG A 217 8.02 2.54 -3.01
C ARG A 217 8.34 1.06 -2.87
N VAL A 218 9.04 0.53 -3.86
CA VAL A 218 9.31 -0.91 -3.95
C VAL A 218 10.80 -1.15 -3.77
N LEU A 219 11.17 -1.83 -2.69
CA LEU A 219 12.55 -2.27 -2.47
C LEU A 219 12.79 -3.61 -3.16
N THR A 220 13.71 -3.62 -4.15
CA THR A 220 14.25 -4.86 -4.69
C THR A 220 15.55 -5.23 -3.99
N ILE A 221 15.67 -6.48 -3.53
CA ILE A 221 16.88 -7.07 -2.96
C ILE A 221 17.33 -8.17 -3.91
N ALA A 222 18.29 -7.85 -4.78
CA ALA A 222 18.71 -8.77 -5.85
C ALA A 222 20.11 -8.47 -6.37
N GLY A 223 20.63 -9.33 -7.22
CA GLY A 223 21.89 -9.12 -7.92
C GLY A 223 21.79 -8.05 -9.00
N SER A 224 22.93 -7.46 -9.36
CA SER A 224 23.07 -6.49 -10.44
C SER A 224 23.51 -7.20 -11.72
N ASP A 225 22.81 -7.00 -12.83
CA ASP A 225 23.14 -7.48 -14.17
C ASP A 225 23.77 -6.36 -15.00
N SER A 226 25.06 -6.49 -15.36
CA SER A 226 25.76 -5.50 -16.19
C SER A 226 25.17 -5.34 -17.60
N GLY A 227 24.51 -6.39 -18.12
CA GLY A 227 23.75 -6.35 -19.39
C GLY A 227 22.44 -5.59 -19.29
N GLY A 228 21.96 -5.35 -18.06
CA GLY A 228 20.76 -4.57 -17.77
C GLY A 228 19.43 -5.26 -18.10
N ALA A 229 19.46 -6.56 -18.39
CA ALA A 229 18.29 -7.32 -18.81
C ALA A 229 17.57 -8.03 -17.64
N ALA A 230 18.30 -8.32 -16.56
CA ALA A 230 17.81 -8.99 -15.36
C ALA A 230 18.20 -8.24 -14.09
N GLY A 231 18.00 -8.83 -12.91
CA GLY A 231 18.39 -8.30 -11.61
C GLY A 231 17.77 -6.93 -11.31
N VAL A 232 18.42 -6.15 -10.43
CA VAL A 232 17.91 -4.84 -10.00
C VAL A 232 17.65 -3.86 -11.14
N GLN A 233 18.33 -4.02 -12.29
CA GLN A 233 18.12 -3.20 -13.48
C GLN A 233 16.76 -3.49 -14.15
N ALA A 234 16.42 -4.75 -14.34
CA ALA A 234 15.11 -5.15 -14.85
C ALA A 234 14.01 -4.80 -13.85
N ASP A 235 14.26 -5.06 -12.56
CA ASP A 235 13.34 -4.73 -11.47
C ASP A 235 13.00 -3.25 -11.48
N SER A 236 14.02 -2.37 -11.54
CA SER A 236 13.81 -0.91 -11.57
C SER A 236 12.98 -0.45 -12.76
N LYS A 237 13.25 -1.01 -13.96
CA LYS A 237 12.47 -0.70 -15.17
C LYS A 237 11.02 -1.11 -15.01
N ALA A 238 10.76 -2.31 -14.48
CA ALA A 238 9.42 -2.85 -14.27
C ALA A 238 8.65 -2.06 -13.21
N ILE A 239 9.31 -1.70 -12.09
CA ILE A 239 8.72 -0.88 -11.03
C ILE A 239 8.30 0.49 -11.58
N VAL A 240 9.19 1.19 -12.31
CA VAL A 240 8.88 2.50 -12.91
C VAL A 240 7.74 2.38 -13.94
N ALA A 241 7.77 1.36 -14.80
CA ALA A 241 6.72 1.13 -15.80
C ALA A 241 5.36 0.83 -15.18
N ALA A 242 5.34 0.24 -13.97
CA ALA A 242 4.14 -0.01 -13.19
C ALA A 242 3.70 1.18 -12.31
N GLY A 243 4.39 2.34 -12.41
CA GLY A 243 4.06 3.56 -11.67
C GLY A 243 4.65 3.63 -10.25
N GLY A 244 5.61 2.76 -9.91
CA GLY A 244 6.28 2.74 -8.62
C GLY A 244 7.61 3.52 -8.59
N TYR A 245 8.14 3.71 -7.39
CA TYR A 245 9.46 4.26 -7.12
C TYR A 245 10.42 3.14 -6.69
N PRO A 246 11.48 2.82 -7.47
CA PRO A 246 12.39 1.72 -7.18
C PRO A 246 13.42 2.11 -6.12
N LEU A 247 13.53 1.29 -5.07
CA LEU A 247 14.61 1.24 -4.11
C LEU A 247 15.37 -0.07 -4.29
N MET A 248 16.67 -0.13 -3.98
CA MET A 248 17.43 -1.34 -4.23
C MET A 248 18.50 -1.63 -3.17
N ALA A 249 18.67 -2.92 -2.87
CA ALA A 249 19.81 -3.48 -2.14
C ALA A 249 20.46 -4.56 -3.01
N ILE A 250 21.73 -4.36 -3.34
CA ILE A 250 22.46 -5.24 -4.28
C ILE A 250 23.11 -6.38 -3.50
N THR A 251 22.83 -7.62 -3.91
CA THR A 251 23.37 -8.85 -3.29
C THR A 251 24.67 -9.32 -3.91
N ALA A 252 24.85 -9.07 -5.21
CA ALA A 252 26.07 -9.37 -5.95
C ALA A 252 26.16 -8.49 -7.20
N LEU A 253 27.37 -8.22 -7.65
CA LEU A 253 27.64 -7.63 -8.96
C LEU A 253 28.00 -8.74 -9.95
N THR A 254 27.41 -8.76 -11.15
CA THR A 254 27.76 -9.72 -12.18
C THR A 254 28.44 -9.04 -13.36
N ALA A 255 29.42 -9.72 -13.95
CA ALA A 255 29.86 -9.47 -15.31
C ALA A 255 29.04 -10.41 -16.20
N GLN A 256 27.97 -9.90 -16.76
CA GLN A 256 26.95 -10.68 -17.48
C GLN A 256 26.56 -9.98 -18.77
N ASP A 257 26.34 -10.78 -19.82
CA ASP A 257 25.81 -10.36 -21.10
C ASP A 257 24.68 -11.31 -21.56
N THR A 258 24.26 -11.24 -22.82
CA THR A 258 23.20 -12.10 -23.37
C THR A 258 23.59 -13.55 -23.55
N LEU A 259 24.88 -13.89 -23.49
CA LEU A 259 25.42 -15.26 -23.62
C LEU A 259 25.56 -15.94 -22.25
N GLY A 260 25.74 -15.19 -21.16
CA GLY A 260 25.87 -15.77 -19.85
C GLY A 260 26.51 -14.90 -18.78
N VAL A 261 26.76 -15.54 -17.64
CA VAL A 261 27.42 -14.94 -16.47
C VAL A 261 28.91 -15.32 -16.53
N HIS A 262 29.79 -14.32 -16.71
CA HIS A 262 31.23 -14.48 -16.82
C HIS A 262 31.96 -14.28 -15.50
N GLY A 263 31.35 -13.59 -14.54
CA GLY A 263 31.92 -13.36 -13.21
C GLY A 263 30.85 -12.89 -12.23
N VAL A 264 31.06 -13.22 -10.96
CA VAL A 264 30.18 -12.79 -9.85
C VAL A 264 31.05 -12.25 -8.72
N HIS A 265 30.75 -11.03 -8.28
CA HIS A 265 31.37 -10.45 -7.10
C HIS A 265 30.29 -10.33 -6.00
N PRO A 266 30.32 -11.18 -4.96
CA PRO A 266 29.31 -11.16 -3.91
C PRO A 266 29.45 -9.91 -3.04
N VAL A 267 28.32 -9.36 -2.60
CA VAL A 267 28.27 -8.30 -1.58
C VAL A 267 28.17 -8.98 -0.21
N PRO A 268 28.95 -8.54 0.80
CA PRO A 268 28.84 -9.10 2.15
C PRO A 268 27.43 -9.01 2.71
N PRO A 269 26.90 -10.08 3.37
CA PRO A 269 25.51 -10.10 3.88
C PRO A 269 25.15 -8.90 4.78
N ALA A 270 26.07 -8.49 5.66
CA ALA A 270 25.88 -7.33 6.53
C ALA A 270 25.69 -6.03 5.73
N PHE A 271 26.38 -5.88 4.59
CA PHE A 271 26.25 -4.70 3.74
C PHE A 271 24.96 -4.73 2.90
N VAL A 272 24.50 -5.92 2.49
CA VAL A 272 23.17 -6.08 1.86
C VAL A 272 22.07 -5.60 2.83
N VAL A 273 22.11 -6.06 4.09
CA VAL A 273 21.18 -5.62 5.13
C VAL A 273 21.29 -4.12 5.39
N GLN A 274 22.50 -3.57 5.43
CA GLN A 274 22.71 -2.13 5.63
C GLN A 274 22.09 -1.31 4.50
N GLN A 275 22.27 -1.70 3.22
CA GLN A 275 21.65 -1.02 2.08
C GLN A 275 20.12 -0.99 2.22
N ALA A 276 19.52 -2.14 2.56
CA ALA A 276 18.08 -2.24 2.72
C ALA A 276 17.59 -1.41 3.92
N ARG A 277 18.28 -1.49 5.07
CA ARG A 277 17.88 -0.80 6.31
C ARG A 277 17.86 0.71 6.14
N VAL A 278 18.90 1.32 5.57
CA VAL A 278 18.96 2.78 5.43
C VAL A 278 17.83 3.34 4.57
N VAL A 279 17.36 2.61 3.55
CA VAL A 279 16.23 3.08 2.73
C VAL A 279 14.88 2.75 3.34
N ILE A 280 14.76 1.65 4.10
CA ILE A 280 13.55 1.32 4.86
C ILE A 280 13.31 2.38 5.95
N ASP A 281 14.37 2.74 6.69
CA ASP A 281 14.27 3.64 7.85
C ASP A 281 14.06 5.11 7.44
N ASP A 282 14.66 5.56 6.34
CA ASP A 282 14.58 6.96 5.86
C ASP A 282 13.41 7.18 4.89
N ILE A 283 13.34 6.38 3.82
CA ILE A 283 12.34 6.55 2.75
C ILE A 283 11.06 5.78 3.07
N GLY A 284 11.19 4.60 3.70
CA GLY A 284 10.12 3.62 3.91
C GLY A 284 9.84 2.79 2.65
N VAL A 285 9.06 1.73 2.80
CA VAL A 285 8.73 0.80 1.71
C VAL A 285 7.23 0.45 1.74
N ASP A 286 6.65 0.29 0.55
CA ASP A 286 5.25 -0.12 0.37
C ASP A 286 5.15 -1.56 -0.17
N ALA A 287 6.24 -2.08 -0.74
CA ALA A 287 6.44 -3.51 -1.07
C ALA A 287 7.93 -3.85 -1.09
N ILE A 288 8.23 -5.13 -0.90
CA ILE A 288 9.59 -5.67 -1.05
C ILE A 288 9.55 -6.82 -2.06
N LYS A 289 10.50 -6.83 -2.99
CA LYS A 289 10.75 -7.95 -3.90
C LYS A 289 12.14 -8.51 -3.62
N THR A 290 12.27 -9.81 -3.47
CA THR A 290 13.58 -10.47 -3.50
C THR A 290 13.77 -11.18 -4.83
N GLY A 291 15.00 -11.12 -5.38
CA GLY A 291 15.41 -11.88 -6.56
C GLY A 291 16.61 -12.78 -6.23
N MET A 292 17.65 -12.77 -7.08
CA MET A 292 18.86 -13.53 -6.85
C MET A 292 19.57 -13.08 -5.57
N LEU A 293 19.64 -13.92 -4.54
CA LEU A 293 20.32 -13.65 -3.26
C LEU A 293 21.76 -14.16 -3.21
N GLY A 294 22.13 -15.14 -4.04
CA GLY A 294 23.51 -15.55 -4.32
C GLY A 294 24.10 -16.54 -3.30
N SER A 295 23.77 -16.50 -2.02
CA SER A 295 24.30 -17.42 -1.01
C SER A 295 23.35 -17.68 0.15
N ALA A 296 23.58 -18.79 0.87
CA ALA A 296 22.85 -19.14 2.09
C ALA A 296 22.91 -18.04 3.17
N ASP A 297 24.08 -17.41 3.35
CA ASP A 297 24.30 -16.35 4.33
C ASP A 297 23.47 -15.09 3.99
N VAL A 298 23.37 -14.72 2.72
CA VAL A 298 22.56 -13.60 2.28
C VAL A 298 21.06 -13.92 2.45
N VAL A 299 20.64 -15.15 2.11
CA VAL A 299 19.25 -15.58 2.35
C VAL A 299 18.88 -15.47 3.84
N ALA A 300 19.74 -15.97 4.73
CA ALA A 300 19.54 -15.90 6.17
C ALA A 300 19.46 -14.44 6.65
N ALA A 301 20.41 -13.59 6.23
CA ALA A 301 20.48 -12.19 6.65
C ALA A 301 19.26 -11.38 6.15
N VAL A 302 18.80 -11.64 4.92
CA VAL A 302 17.59 -11.00 4.37
C VAL A 302 16.34 -11.48 5.10
N ALA A 303 16.21 -12.77 5.37
CA ALA A 303 15.08 -13.29 6.15
C ALA A 303 15.03 -12.67 7.56
N ASP A 304 16.19 -12.55 8.24
CA ASP A 304 16.27 -11.88 9.55
C ASP A 304 15.85 -10.40 9.46
N LEU A 305 16.26 -9.68 8.44
CA LEU A 305 15.83 -8.30 8.21
C LEU A 305 14.31 -8.22 8.03
N LEU A 306 13.74 -9.05 7.14
CA LEU A 306 12.31 -9.00 6.83
C LEU A 306 11.43 -9.35 8.04
N ALA A 307 11.90 -10.26 8.92
CA ALA A 307 11.22 -10.60 10.17
C ALA A 307 11.16 -9.43 11.17
N THR A 308 11.96 -8.36 11.00
CA THR A 308 11.93 -7.17 11.86
C THR A 308 10.95 -6.08 11.39
N LEU A 309 10.28 -6.26 10.26
CA LEU A 309 9.31 -5.29 9.75
C LEU A 309 8.09 -5.22 10.69
N ASP A 310 7.53 -4.02 10.84
CA ASP A 310 6.29 -3.84 11.59
C ASP A 310 5.13 -4.58 10.90
N PRO A 311 4.59 -5.65 11.52
CA PRO A 311 3.53 -6.44 10.91
C PRO A 311 2.22 -5.66 10.72
N THR A 312 2.02 -4.56 11.45
CA THR A 312 0.81 -3.73 11.33
C THR A 312 0.79 -2.92 10.02
N LEU A 313 1.93 -2.75 9.38
CA LEU A 313 2.02 -2.08 8.09
C LEU A 313 1.63 -2.98 6.92
N LEU A 314 1.57 -4.30 7.12
CA LEU A 314 1.19 -5.30 6.10
C LEU A 314 1.97 -5.11 4.79
N VAL A 315 3.26 -4.80 4.86
CA VAL A 315 4.11 -4.61 3.68
C VAL A 315 4.19 -5.94 2.90
N PRO A 316 3.69 -6.02 1.65
CA PRO A 316 3.76 -7.26 0.88
C PRO A 316 5.20 -7.58 0.49
N ILE A 317 5.55 -8.87 0.60
CA ILE A 317 6.85 -9.41 0.23
C ILE A 317 6.64 -10.39 -0.93
N VAL A 318 7.22 -10.08 -2.10
CA VAL A 318 7.22 -10.93 -3.29
C VAL A 318 8.57 -11.62 -3.40
N VAL A 319 8.58 -12.95 -3.29
CA VAL A 319 9.78 -13.75 -3.40
C VAL A 319 9.86 -14.38 -4.80
N ASP A 320 10.78 -13.87 -5.61
CA ASP A 320 11.21 -14.47 -6.87
C ASP A 320 12.43 -15.36 -6.55
N PRO A 321 12.25 -16.69 -6.44
CA PRO A 321 13.27 -17.58 -5.88
C PRO A 321 14.30 -17.99 -6.96
N VAL A 322 14.98 -17.02 -7.54
CA VAL A 322 15.92 -17.21 -8.64
C VAL A 322 17.04 -18.17 -8.25
N MET A 323 17.04 -19.40 -8.80
CA MET A 323 18.02 -20.45 -8.52
C MET A 323 19.00 -20.70 -9.66
N ARG A 324 18.61 -20.31 -10.90
CA ARG A 324 19.45 -20.40 -12.10
C ARG A 324 19.35 -19.14 -12.95
N ALA A 325 20.47 -18.78 -13.59
CA ALA A 325 20.44 -17.80 -14.66
C ALA A 325 19.76 -18.39 -15.90
N GLU A 326 19.24 -17.56 -16.81
CA GLU A 326 18.66 -18.02 -18.07
C GLU A 326 19.65 -18.81 -18.93
N SER A 327 20.95 -18.52 -18.81
CA SER A 327 22.06 -19.31 -19.41
C SER A 327 22.23 -20.72 -18.81
N GLY A 328 21.47 -21.07 -17.75
CA GLY A 328 21.56 -22.35 -17.04
C GLY A 328 22.57 -22.37 -15.90
N ALA A 329 23.37 -21.33 -15.70
CA ALA A 329 24.30 -21.25 -14.58
C ALA A 329 23.57 -21.31 -13.22
N ARG A 330 24.05 -22.18 -12.32
CA ARG A 330 23.48 -22.30 -10.97
C ARG A 330 23.86 -21.07 -10.12
N LEU A 331 22.88 -20.44 -9.51
CA LEU A 331 23.02 -19.22 -8.71
C LEU A 331 22.83 -19.45 -7.20
N LEU A 332 22.15 -20.55 -6.81
CA LEU A 332 21.97 -20.96 -5.42
C LEU A 332 22.40 -22.42 -5.22
N ASP A 333 23.05 -22.71 -4.10
CA ASP A 333 23.36 -24.07 -3.65
C ASP A 333 22.18 -24.71 -2.89
N ALA A 334 22.32 -25.98 -2.48
CA ALA A 334 21.25 -26.71 -1.81
C ALA A 334 20.90 -26.13 -0.45
N ASP A 335 21.90 -25.62 0.29
CA ASP A 335 21.67 -24.99 1.60
C ASP A 335 20.91 -23.68 1.48
N ALA A 336 21.23 -22.88 0.45
CA ALA A 336 20.49 -21.66 0.16
C ALA A 336 19.03 -21.94 -0.24
N VAL A 337 18.77 -22.96 -1.07
CA VAL A 337 17.41 -23.40 -1.43
C VAL A 337 16.62 -23.83 -0.20
N ARG A 338 17.25 -24.59 0.71
CA ARG A 338 16.63 -24.97 1.97
C ARG A 338 16.26 -23.75 2.81
N LEU A 339 17.16 -22.76 2.95
CA LEU A 339 16.87 -21.54 3.71
C LEU A 339 15.79 -20.67 3.05
N VAL A 340 15.73 -20.60 1.73
CA VAL A 340 14.63 -19.95 1.03
C VAL A 340 13.30 -20.58 1.45
N ARG A 341 13.21 -21.91 1.39
CA ARG A 341 12.00 -22.66 1.77
C ARG A 341 11.62 -22.48 3.23
N GLU A 342 12.59 -22.61 4.16
CA GLU A 342 12.32 -22.70 5.60
C GLU A 342 12.24 -21.32 6.28
N ARG A 343 12.89 -20.29 5.74
CA ARG A 343 13.01 -19.00 6.41
C ARG A 343 12.47 -17.82 5.62
N LEU A 344 12.59 -17.83 4.29
CA LEU A 344 12.19 -16.67 3.47
C LEU A 344 10.73 -16.79 3.01
N LEU A 345 10.31 -17.95 2.49
CA LEU A 345 8.95 -18.15 2.01
C LEU A 345 7.87 -18.01 3.10
N PRO A 346 8.07 -18.43 4.37
CA PRO A 346 7.08 -18.17 5.42
C PRO A 346 6.83 -16.68 5.72
N LEU A 347 7.73 -15.77 5.29
CA LEU A 347 7.56 -14.32 5.40
C LEU A 347 6.92 -13.71 4.16
N ALA A 348 6.82 -14.47 3.07
CA ALA A 348 6.35 -13.96 1.80
C ALA A 348 4.82 -13.77 1.80
N THR A 349 4.35 -12.74 1.10
CA THR A 349 2.96 -12.62 0.69
C THR A 349 2.70 -13.56 -0.48
N VAL A 350 3.66 -13.63 -1.41
CA VAL A 350 3.58 -14.49 -2.60
C VAL A 350 4.97 -14.87 -3.09
N ALA A 351 5.13 -16.12 -3.52
CA ALA A 351 6.29 -16.63 -4.25
C ALA A 351 5.98 -16.79 -5.73
N THR A 352 6.99 -16.55 -6.61
CA THR A 352 6.82 -16.61 -8.08
C THR A 352 7.78 -17.60 -8.76
N PRO A 353 7.90 -18.86 -8.29
CA PRO A 353 8.80 -19.82 -8.88
C PRO A 353 8.40 -20.18 -10.33
N ASN A 354 9.37 -20.39 -11.20
CA ASN A 354 9.15 -21.15 -12.43
C ASN A 354 9.01 -22.67 -12.12
N LEU A 355 8.69 -23.47 -13.12
CA LEU A 355 8.44 -24.92 -12.92
C LEU A 355 9.64 -25.63 -12.27
N PHE A 356 10.86 -25.33 -12.73
CA PHE A 356 12.08 -25.92 -12.18
C PHE A 356 12.33 -25.51 -10.70
N GLU A 357 12.14 -24.24 -10.40
CA GLU A 357 12.28 -23.72 -9.03
C GLU A 357 11.19 -24.29 -8.12
N ALA A 358 9.96 -24.43 -8.63
CA ALA A 358 8.87 -25.05 -7.91
C ALA A 358 9.15 -26.52 -7.56
N GLN A 359 9.73 -27.30 -8.49
CA GLN A 359 10.18 -28.67 -8.23
C GLN A 359 11.20 -28.74 -7.08
N LEU A 360 12.19 -27.83 -7.07
CA LEU A 360 13.20 -27.79 -6.02
C LEU A 360 12.61 -27.36 -4.68
N LEU A 361 11.70 -26.39 -4.66
CA LEU A 361 11.04 -25.92 -3.44
C LEU A 361 10.08 -26.96 -2.84
N ALA A 362 9.36 -27.69 -3.69
CA ALA A 362 8.46 -28.76 -3.27
C ALA A 362 9.17 -30.09 -2.98
N ASP A 363 10.48 -30.19 -3.27
CA ASP A 363 11.22 -31.47 -3.25
C ASP A 363 10.49 -32.56 -4.06
N SER A 364 10.07 -32.23 -5.28
CA SER A 364 9.21 -33.05 -6.14
C SER A 364 9.73 -33.04 -7.57
N THR A 365 9.44 -34.12 -8.30
CA THR A 365 9.69 -34.26 -9.74
C THR A 365 8.43 -34.08 -10.58
N SER A 366 7.31 -33.70 -9.97
CA SER A 366 6.05 -33.44 -10.68
C SER A 366 6.23 -32.34 -11.73
N GLU A 367 5.60 -32.47 -12.88
CA GLU A 367 5.50 -31.43 -13.91
C GLU A 367 4.14 -30.69 -13.85
N ASP A 368 3.26 -31.08 -12.91
CA ASP A 368 2.00 -30.41 -12.69
C ASP A 368 2.17 -29.18 -11.82
N ALA A 369 2.01 -27.99 -12.43
CA ALA A 369 2.14 -26.70 -11.74
C ALA A 369 1.11 -26.54 -10.59
N ARG A 370 -0.06 -27.20 -10.66
CA ARG A 370 -1.09 -27.14 -9.60
C ARG A 370 -0.64 -27.94 -8.37
N GLU A 371 -0.12 -29.15 -8.59
CA GLU A 371 0.42 -29.98 -7.51
C GLU A 371 1.59 -29.27 -6.82
N LEU A 372 2.53 -28.70 -7.58
CA LEU A 372 3.68 -27.98 -7.05
C LEU A 372 3.28 -26.71 -6.29
N ALA A 373 2.36 -25.90 -6.85
CA ALA A 373 1.88 -24.69 -6.19
C ALA A 373 1.20 -25.01 -4.85
N THR A 374 0.37 -26.07 -4.81
CA THR A 374 -0.28 -26.54 -3.59
C THR A 374 0.72 -27.01 -2.56
N ALA A 375 1.68 -27.87 -2.97
CA ALA A 375 2.69 -28.40 -2.06
C ALA A 375 3.54 -27.29 -1.42
N ILE A 376 3.93 -26.26 -2.17
CA ILE A 376 4.69 -25.12 -1.64
C ILE A 376 3.80 -24.26 -0.73
N HIS A 377 2.54 -24.01 -1.11
CA HIS A 377 1.58 -23.29 -0.30
C HIS A 377 1.36 -23.96 1.06
N ASP A 378 1.11 -25.27 1.07
CA ASP A 378 0.91 -26.06 2.30
C ASP A 378 2.15 -26.05 3.19
N LEU A 379 3.34 -26.00 2.60
CA LEU A 379 4.61 -25.99 3.33
C LEU A 379 4.91 -24.63 3.96
N CYS A 380 4.63 -23.53 3.26
CA CYS A 380 5.12 -22.20 3.63
C CYS A 380 4.02 -21.23 4.08
N GLY A 381 2.75 -21.52 3.79
CA GLY A 381 1.60 -20.65 4.12
C GLY A 381 1.46 -19.40 3.24
N CYS A 382 2.39 -19.13 2.32
CA CYS A 382 2.30 -18.00 1.40
C CYS A 382 1.51 -18.36 0.13
N ALA A 383 0.97 -17.36 -0.57
CA ALA A 383 0.47 -17.58 -1.92
C ALA A 383 1.62 -17.97 -2.87
N VAL A 384 1.31 -18.81 -3.87
CA VAL A 384 2.32 -19.32 -4.82
C VAL A 384 1.82 -19.14 -6.25
N ILE A 385 2.64 -18.53 -7.09
CA ILE A 385 2.40 -18.44 -8.53
C ILE A 385 3.47 -19.26 -9.25
N VAL A 386 3.14 -20.45 -9.69
CA VAL A 386 4.04 -21.22 -10.56
C VAL A 386 3.91 -20.65 -11.98
N THR A 387 5.00 -20.03 -12.47
CA THR A 387 4.99 -19.36 -13.77
C THR A 387 5.18 -20.35 -14.91
N GLY A 388 4.24 -20.31 -15.89
CA GLY A 388 4.14 -21.28 -17.00
C GLY A 388 4.93 -20.92 -18.25
N GLY A 389 5.91 -19.99 -18.18
CA GLY A 389 6.64 -19.48 -19.35
C GLY A 389 7.33 -20.57 -20.21
N HIS A 390 7.65 -21.73 -19.64
CA HIS A 390 8.27 -22.88 -20.33
C HIS A 390 7.29 -24.03 -20.62
N GLY A 391 6.04 -23.95 -20.12
CA GLY A 391 5.01 -24.96 -20.35
C GLY A 391 4.30 -24.82 -21.71
N PRO A 392 3.55 -25.83 -22.14
CA PRO A 392 2.85 -25.82 -23.44
C PRO A 392 1.74 -24.76 -23.51
N SER A 393 1.10 -24.42 -22.42
CA SER A 393 -0.04 -23.48 -22.35
C SER A 393 0.35 -22.04 -22.03
N ALA A 394 1.58 -21.76 -21.62
CA ALA A 394 2.04 -20.49 -21.07
C ALA A 394 1.13 -19.92 -19.95
N ALA A 395 0.29 -20.75 -19.34
CA ALA A 395 -0.54 -20.36 -18.21
C ALA A 395 0.27 -20.41 -16.91
N ASP A 396 0.02 -19.45 -16.00
CA ASP A 396 0.51 -19.53 -14.63
C ASP A 396 -0.56 -20.11 -13.73
N VAL A 397 -0.14 -20.74 -12.64
CA VAL A 397 -1.03 -21.28 -11.62
C VAL A 397 -0.82 -20.51 -10.32
N LEU A 398 -1.85 -19.78 -9.89
CA LEU A 398 -1.91 -19.11 -8.59
C LEU A 398 -2.64 -20.00 -7.59
N CYS A 399 -1.96 -20.39 -6.51
CA CYS A 399 -2.53 -21.07 -5.35
C CYS A 399 -2.56 -20.13 -4.15
N THR A 400 -3.72 -20.02 -3.51
CA THR A 400 -3.96 -19.25 -2.29
C THR A 400 -4.78 -20.07 -1.30
N ALA A 401 -4.99 -19.59 -0.09
CA ALA A 401 -5.89 -20.22 0.88
C ALA A 401 -7.35 -20.32 0.38
N GLU A 402 -7.75 -19.49 -0.60
CA GLU A 402 -9.08 -19.48 -1.21
C GLU A 402 -9.23 -20.50 -2.35
N GLY A 403 -8.12 -21.05 -2.85
CA GLY A 403 -8.08 -22.06 -3.92
C GLY A 403 -7.06 -21.77 -5.01
N ILE A 404 -7.23 -22.48 -6.13
CA ILE A 404 -6.32 -22.45 -7.28
C ILE A 404 -6.98 -21.70 -8.44
N HIS A 405 -6.24 -20.77 -9.02
CA HIS A 405 -6.64 -20.00 -10.20
C HIS A 405 -5.64 -20.14 -11.33
N GLU A 406 -6.10 -20.30 -12.56
CA GLU A 406 -5.25 -20.24 -13.74
C GLU A 406 -5.23 -18.84 -14.34
N LEU A 407 -4.03 -18.34 -14.57
CA LEU A 407 -3.78 -17.08 -15.25
C LEU A 407 -3.36 -17.40 -16.69
N LEU A 408 -4.29 -17.28 -17.61
CA LEU A 408 -4.05 -17.59 -19.02
C LEU A 408 -2.98 -16.68 -19.62
N GLY A 409 -2.14 -17.21 -20.48
CA GLY A 409 -1.07 -16.49 -21.15
C GLY A 409 -0.95 -16.86 -22.62
N VAL A 410 -0.24 -16.02 -23.37
CA VAL A 410 0.09 -16.26 -24.78
C VAL A 410 1.59 -16.54 -24.88
N ARG A 411 1.94 -17.62 -25.57
CA ARG A 411 3.35 -17.91 -25.90
C ARG A 411 3.76 -17.15 -27.15
N HIS A 412 4.81 -16.36 -27.02
CA HIS A 412 5.38 -15.62 -28.15
C HIS A 412 6.55 -16.41 -28.74
N PRO A 413 6.59 -16.63 -30.06
CA PRO A 413 7.71 -17.33 -30.71
C PRO A 413 8.89 -16.38 -30.93
N VAL A 414 9.41 -15.80 -29.84
CA VAL A 414 10.51 -14.83 -29.86
C VAL A 414 11.66 -15.29 -28.95
N ALA A 415 12.86 -14.84 -29.23
CA ALA A 415 14.06 -15.15 -28.45
C ALA A 415 14.39 -14.08 -27.39
N THR A 416 13.49 -13.14 -27.14
CA THR A 416 13.66 -11.99 -26.24
C THR A 416 12.97 -12.25 -24.91
N THR A 417 13.52 -13.20 -24.12
CA THR A 417 12.92 -13.66 -22.87
C THR A 417 13.70 -13.25 -21.63
N HIS A 418 14.94 -12.72 -21.83
CA HIS A 418 15.83 -12.40 -20.72
C HIS A 418 15.24 -11.28 -19.84
N GLY A 419 15.04 -11.60 -18.55
CA GLY A 419 14.44 -10.70 -17.56
C GLY A 419 12.91 -10.77 -17.44
N ALA A 420 12.23 -11.68 -18.12
CA ALA A 420 10.78 -11.83 -18.03
C ALA A 420 10.30 -12.15 -16.60
N GLY A 421 10.99 -13.04 -15.87
CA GLY A 421 10.68 -13.38 -14.46
C GLY A 421 10.85 -12.17 -13.54
N CYS A 422 11.98 -11.47 -13.64
CA CYS A 422 12.22 -10.24 -12.87
C CYS A 422 11.16 -9.17 -13.16
N THR A 423 10.81 -8.99 -14.44
CA THR A 423 9.73 -8.06 -14.86
C THR A 423 8.40 -8.44 -14.26
N TYR A 424 8.04 -9.73 -14.29
CA TYR A 424 6.81 -10.25 -13.69
C TYR A 424 6.77 -9.96 -12.18
N ALA A 425 7.76 -10.43 -11.44
CA ALA A 425 7.79 -10.33 -9.99
C ALA A 425 7.82 -8.88 -9.49
N SER A 426 8.56 -7.99 -10.18
CA SER A 426 8.67 -6.58 -9.80
C SER A 426 7.41 -5.77 -10.17
N THR A 427 6.77 -6.09 -11.31
CA THR A 427 5.44 -5.55 -11.63
C THR A 427 4.41 -5.99 -10.59
N LEU A 428 4.40 -7.27 -10.23
CA LEU A 428 3.52 -7.81 -9.18
C LEU A 428 3.73 -7.08 -7.86
N ALA A 429 5.00 -6.94 -7.41
CA ALA A 429 5.34 -6.24 -6.18
C ALA A 429 4.85 -4.78 -6.19
N THR A 430 4.99 -4.08 -7.31
CA THR A 430 4.52 -2.70 -7.44
C THR A 430 3.00 -2.60 -7.34
N LEU A 431 2.26 -3.50 -8.00
CA LEU A 431 0.82 -3.48 -8.03
C LEU A 431 0.21 -3.86 -6.66
N VAL A 432 0.74 -4.90 -6.00
CA VAL A 432 0.28 -5.25 -4.64
C VAL A 432 0.72 -4.21 -3.60
N GLY A 433 1.89 -3.60 -3.79
CA GLY A 433 2.35 -2.44 -3.01
C GLY A 433 1.44 -1.21 -3.20
N GLY A 434 0.86 -1.06 -4.39
CA GLY A 434 -0.16 -0.06 -4.74
C GLY A 434 -1.58 -0.43 -4.31
N GLY A 435 -1.79 -1.56 -3.63
CA GLY A 435 -3.06 -1.99 -3.05
C GLY A 435 -3.97 -2.80 -3.97
N MET A 436 -3.49 -3.18 -5.16
CA MET A 436 -4.24 -4.08 -6.05
C MET A 436 -4.37 -5.47 -5.40
N LEU A 437 -5.52 -6.10 -5.54
CA LEU A 437 -5.75 -7.47 -5.07
C LEU A 437 -4.80 -8.44 -5.77
N LEU A 438 -4.31 -9.44 -5.04
CA LEU A 438 -3.25 -10.33 -5.52
C LEU A 438 -3.60 -11.00 -6.86
N HIS A 439 -4.83 -11.50 -7.04
CA HIS A 439 -5.24 -12.16 -8.29
C HIS A 439 -5.29 -11.20 -9.48
N GLU A 440 -5.74 -9.94 -9.26
CA GLU A 440 -5.74 -8.90 -10.29
C GLU A 440 -4.31 -8.45 -10.62
N ALA A 441 -3.49 -8.23 -9.60
CA ALA A 441 -2.09 -7.86 -9.76
C ALA A 441 -1.30 -8.94 -10.52
N ALA A 442 -1.56 -10.23 -10.23
CA ALA A 442 -0.94 -11.35 -10.93
C ALA A 442 -1.34 -11.40 -12.41
N ALA A 443 -2.63 -11.17 -12.72
CA ALA A 443 -3.10 -11.10 -14.11
C ALA A 443 -2.48 -9.92 -14.87
N HIS A 444 -2.39 -8.76 -14.24
CA HIS A 444 -1.74 -7.58 -14.82
C HIS A 444 -0.22 -7.78 -15.00
N ALA A 445 0.47 -8.35 -14.02
CA ALA A 445 1.90 -8.67 -14.11
C ALA A 445 2.17 -9.66 -15.25
N LYS A 446 1.32 -10.69 -15.42
CA LYS A 446 1.37 -11.63 -16.52
C LYS A 446 1.24 -10.93 -17.88
N ALA A 447 0.23 -10.09 -18.03
CA ALA A 447 0.00 -9.32 -19.26
C ALA A 447 1.20 -8.39 -19.57
N THR A 448 1.76 -7.73 -18.56
CA THR A 448 2.92 -6.85 -18.70
C THR A 448 4.17 -7.62 -19.11
N ALA A 449 4.50 -8.73 -18.45
CA ALA A 449 5.65 -9.57 -18.81
C ALA A 449 5.48 -10.15 -20.23
N SER A 450 4.27 -10.58 -20.61
CA SER A 450 3.95 -11.09 -21.95
C SER A 450 4.19 -10.01 -23.02
N ARG A 451 3.72 -8.78 -22.81
CA ARG A 451 3.99 -7.66 -23.73
C ARG A 451 5.47 -7.32 -23.80
N ALA A 452 6.17 -7.30 -22.66
CA ALA A 452 7.59 -7.02 -22.61
C ALA A 452 8.42 -8.06 -23.38
N VAL A 453 8.04 -9.33 -23.35
CA VAL A 453 8.63 -10.42 -24.18
C VAL A 453 8.35 -10.16 -25.66
N LEU A 454 7.10 -9.86 -26.04
CA LEU A 454 6.72 -9.61 -27.43
C LEU A 454 7.49 -8.42 -28.04
N HIS A 455 7.71 -7.38 -27.26
CA HIS A 455 8.41 -6.15 -27.71
C HIS A 455 9.90 -6.13 -27.38
N GLY A 456 10.45 -7.24 -26.90
CA GLY A 456 11.85 -7.37 -26.53
C GLY A 456 12.82 -6.98 -27.65
N ARG A 457 14.04 -6.63 -27.27
CA ARG A 457 15.07 -6.14 -28.21
C ARG A 457 16.06 -7.25 -28.49
N GLY A 458 16.32 -7.48 -29.76
CA GLY A 458 17.35 -8.42 -30.22
C GLY A 458 18.78 -7.87 -30.02
N TYR A 459 19.12 -7.44 -28.80
CA TYR A 459 20.46 -7.00 -28.47
C TYR A 459 21.35 -8.20 -28.12
N GLY A 460 22.61 -8.18 -28.54
CA GLY A 460 23.57 -9.27 -28.30
C GLY A 460 23.35 -10.50 -29.18
N ALA A 461 24.08 -11.57 -28.86
CA ALA A 461 24.08 -12.83 -29.62
C ALA A 461 23.26 -13.95 -28.93
N GLY A 462 22.83 -13.76 -27.70
CA GLY A 462 22.04 -14.71 -26.92
C GLY A 462 20.57 -14.28 -26.78
N ALA A 463 19.91 -14.73 -25.71
CA ALA A 463 18.55 -14.31 -25.39
C ALA A 463 18.50 -12.78 -25.17
N GLY A 464 17.76 -12.09 -26.02
CA GLY A 464 17.63 -10.63 -25.95
C GLY A 464 16.79 -10.19 -24.75
N PRO A 465 16.99 -8.93 -24.25
CA PRO A 465 16.22 -8.39 -23.14
C PRO A 465 14.77 -8.13 -23.50
N VAL A 466 13.87 -8.32 -22.54
CA VAL A 466 12.48 -7.87 -22.62
C VAL A 466 12.41 -6.33 -22.63
N ASP A 467 11.36 -5.76 -23.24
CA ASP A 467 11.12 -4.30 -23.25
C ASP A 467 9.82 -3.97 -22.53
N VAL A 468 9.91 -3.57 -21.28
CA VAL A 468 8.77 -3.21 -20.43
C VAL A 468 8.23 -1.80 -20.70
N THR A 469 8.90 -1.01 -21.53
CA THR A 469 8.52 0.38 -21.85
C THR A 469 7.51 0.51 -22.98
N ARG A 470 7.05 -0.63 -23.55
CA ARG A 470 6.14 -0.67 -24.72
C ARG A 470 4.87 -1.49 -24.49
#